data_01d72ba5bb3f022dd99a7531ca72183f
#
_entry.id   01d72ba5bb3f022dd99a7531ca72183f
#
_cell.length_a   1.000
_cell.length_b   1.000
_cell.length_c   1.000
_cell.angle_alpha   90.00
_cell.angle_beta   90.00
_cell.angle_gamma   90.00
#
_symmetry.space_group_name_H-M   'P 1'
#
loop_
_entity.id
_entity.type
_entity.pdbx_description
1 polymer ?
#
loop_
_entity_poly.entity_id
_entity_poly.type
_entity_poly.pdbx_seq_one_letter_code
_entity_poly.pdbx_strand_id
1 'polypeptide(L)'
;MHARRMILKAAIAMGLGVAVVSAPALIGSGSAQAQEKIVRIGFQKYGKLVLLKSKGSLEPRLKALGWSVKWTEFSAGPALLEAINVGALDFGNTGEAPPIFAQAAGAPIRYVAYEPPAPKGEAILVPKGSSIKSVAELKGKKVALNKGSNVHYLLVKALEKANVKYSDITPVFLAPADARAAFERGAVDAWVIWDPFQAAAEAAIEATVLADGTDTVSNYQFYLSSQKFLESDPKVADAILEGLREVDDWAKTDIKAVAEQLSPSVGLPVPVLEVALKRQAYGIKPIDRKVIAEQQQLADTFLALGLIPKAIAVADAAGTPAP
;
A
#
# COMPACT_ATOMS: atom_id res chain seq x y z
N MET A 1 28.04 -53.83 31.14
CA MET A 1 27.85 -54.53 32.42
C MET A 1 26.42 -54.31 32.86
N HIS A 2 25.64 -55.33 32.72
CA HIS A 2 24.86 -56.07 33.72
C HIS A 2 23.70 -55.24 34.32
N ALA A 3 22.54 -55.58 34.25
CA ALA A 3 21.70 -56.76 34.13
C ALA A 3 20.43 -56.51 34.95
N ARG A 4 19.31 -56.85 34.36
CA ARG A 4 18.34 -57.87 34.76
C ARG A 4 17.38 -57.61 35.92
N ARG A 5 16.12 -57.74 35.55
CA ARG A 5 15.12 -58.79 35.95
C ARG A 5 14.39 -58.50 37.27
N MET A 6 13.17 -58.85 37.54
CA MET A 6 12.14 -59.75 37.00
C MET A 6 10.85 -59.54 37.82
N ILE A 7 9.71 -59.60 37.17
CA ILE A 7 8.50 -60.39 37.45
C ILE A 7 8.03 -60.54 38.90
N LEU A 8 6.74 -60.23 39.21
CA LEU A 8 5.83 -61.26 39.68
C LEU A 8 4.33 -60.86 39.53
N LYS A 9 3.54 -61.86 39.09
CA LYS A 9 2.09 -61.87 38.93
C LYS A 9 1.39 -62.10 40.27
N ALA A 10 0.20 -61.57 40.44
CA ALA A 10 -0.90 -62.29 41.07
C ALA A 10 -2.25 -61.68 40.71
N ALA A 11 -3.09 -62.48 40.12
CA ALA A 11 -4.50 -62.24 39.89
C ALA A 11 -5.34 -62.70 41.11
N ILE A 12 -6.35 -61.96 41.48
CA ILE A 12 -7.55 -62.52 42.12
C ILE A 12 -8.77 -61.73 41.62
N ALA A 13 -9.73 -62.50 41.08
CA ALA A 13 -11.05 -62.05 40.63
C ALA A 13 -12.09 -62.19 41.77
N MET A 14 -13.03 -61.29 41.78
CA MET A 14 -14.44 -61.41 42.29
C MET A 14 -15.02 -59.99 42.19
N GLY A 15 -16.00 -59.61 41.41
CA GLY A 15 -17.30 -60.22 41.19
C GLY A 15 -18.36 -59.30 41.77
N LEU A 16 -19.34 -58.92 40.89
CA LEU A 16 -20.64 -58.34 41.19
C LEU A 16 -20.83 -56.82 41.22
N GLY A 17 -21.77 -56.41 40.38
CA GLY A 17 -22.61 -55.21 40.60
C GLY A 17 -22.73 -54.29 39.38
N VAL A 18 -23.39 -54.74 38.29
CA VAL A 18 -23.84 -53.86 37.22
C VAL A 18 -25.00 -53.03 37.71
N ALA A 19 -24.77 -51.75 37.96
CA ALA A 19 -25.83 -50.74 38.00
C ALA A 19 -25.58 -49.83 36.81
N VAL A 20 -26.30 -50.08 35.70
CA VAL A 20 -26.34 -49.17 34.54
C VAL A 20 -27.24 -48.00 34.94
N VAL A 21 -26.62 -46.93 35.40
CA VAL A 21 -27.28 -45.61 35.48
C VAL A 21 -27.12 -44.97 34.13
N SER A 22 -28.18 -45.05 33.30
CA SER A 22 -28.31 -44.29 32.07
C SER A 22 -28.48 -42.81 32.41
N ALA A 23 -27.36 -42.07 32.45
CA ALA A 23 -27.40 -40.62 32.46
C ALA A 23 -27.84 -40.14 31.06
N PRO A 24 -28.86 -39.27 30.93
CA PRO A 24 -29.13 -38.64 29.65
C PRO A 24 -27.94 -37.78 29.26
N ALA A 25 -27.32 -38.11 28.13
CA ALA A 25 -26.35 -37.24 27.49
C ALA A 25 -27.09 -35.95 27.10
N LEU A 26 -26.90 -34.90 27.88
CA LEU A 26 -27.17 -33.56 27.47
C LEU A 26 -26.22 -33.29 26.29
N ILE A 27 -26.72 -33.51 25.05
CA ILE A 27 -26.12 -33.02 23.86
C ILE A 27 -26.25 -31.49 23.97
N GLY A 28 -25.25 -30.86 24.60
CA GLY A 28 -25.06 -29.44 24.54
C GLY A 28 -24.89 -29.09 23.07
N SER A 29 -25.90 -28.48 22.47
CA SER A 29 -25.80 -27.78 21.20
C SER A 29 -24.78 -26.66 21.41
N GLY A 30 -23.50 -27.01 21.36
CA GLY A 30 -22.44 -26.04 21.21
C GLY A 30 -22.72 -25.35 19.90
N SER A 31 -23.26 -24.13 19.95
CA SER A 31 -23.28 -23.25 18.82
C SER A 31 -21.82 -23.17 18.36
N ALA A 32 -21.50 -23.81 17.25
CA ALA A 32 -20.23 -23.60 16.58
C ALA A 32 -20.16 -22.08 16.32
N GLN A 33 -19.45 -21.39 17.17
CA GLN A 33 -19.17 -19.97 17.00
C GLN A 33 -18.41 -19.89 15.68
N ALA A 34 -19.08 -19.43 14.63
CA ALA A 34 -18.47 -19.29 13.33
C ALA A 34 -17.20 -18.47 13.54
N GLN A 35 -16.03 -19.05 13.21
CA GLN A 35 -14.77 -18.39 13.38
C GLN A 35 -14.84 -17.08 12.59
N GLU A 36 -14.72 -15.95 13.27
CA GLU A 36 -14.79 -14.62 12.67
C GLU A 36 -13.72 -14.52 11.59
N LYS A 37 -14.15 -14.22 10.37
CA LYS A 37 -13.23 -14.05 9.25
C LYS A 37 -12.52 -12.71 9.37
N ILE A 38 -11.24 -12.65 9.03
CA ILE A 38 -10.43 -11.45 9.13
C ILE A 38 -9.96 -11.03 7.73
N VAL A 39 -10.26 -9.79 7.34
CA VAL A 39 -9.62 -9.16 6.18
C VAL A 39 -8.41 -8.35 6.66
N ARG A 40 -7.26 -8.56 5.99
CA ARG A 40 -5.99 -7.89 6.30
C ARG A 40 -5.76 -6.77 5.31
N ILE A 41 -5.81 -5.52 5.80
CA ILE A 41 -5.71 -4.33 4.96
C ILE A 41 -4.40 -3.60 5.26
N GLY A 42 -3.59 -3.39 4.20
CA GLY A 42 -2.40 -2.57 4.24
C GLY A 42 -2.70 -1.12 3.90
N PHE A 43 -2.15 -0.19 4.66
CA PHE A 43 -2.29 1.24 4.41
C PHE A 43 -0.95 1.96 4.57
N GLN A 44 -0.87 3.19 4.02
CA GLN A 44 0.26 4.10 4.15
C GLN A 44 -0.21 5.39 4.84
N LYS A 45 0.73 6.26 5.24
CA LYS A 45 0.39 7.60 5.80
C LYS A 45 -0.26 8.56 4.78
N TYR A 46 -0.63 8.06 3.61
CA TYR A 46 -1.24 8.80 2.51
C TYR A 46 -2.42 8.01 1.91
N GLY A 47 -3.36 8.72 1.29
CA GLY A 47 -4.51 8.13 0.61
C GLY A 47 -5.72 7.90 1.52
N LYS A 48 -6.77 7.29 0.95
CA LYS A 48 -8.07 7.17 1.63
C LYS A 48 -8.13 6.00 2.62
N LEU A 49 -7.24 4.98 2.54
CA LEU A 49 -7.27 3.88 3.51
C LEU A 49 -6.87 4.33 4.93
N VAL A 50 -5.90 5.24 5.07
CA VAL A 50 -5.57 5.79 6.39
C VAL A 50 -6.73 6.63 6.94
N LEU A 51 -7.47 7.34 6.07
CA LEU A 51 -8.66 8.09 6.45
C LEU A 51 -9.81 7.17 6.85
N LEU A 52 -10.09 6.12 6.07
CA LEU A 52 -11.11 5.11 6.39
C LEU A 52 -10.84 4.44 7.73
N LYS A 53 -9.58 4.05 7.98
CA LYS A 53 -9.12 3.52 9.27
C LYS A 53 -9.33 4.52 10.41
N SER A 54 -8.91 5.78 10.22
CA SER A 54 -9.03 6.83 11.24
C SER A 54 -10.49 7.14 11.59
N LYS A 55 -11.38 7.06 10.61
CA LYS A 55 -12.83 7.25 10.82
C LYS A 55 -13.50 6.09 11.55
N GLY A 56 -12.96 4.87 11.48
CA GLY A 56 -13.52 3.68 12.13
C GLY A 56 -14.87 3.25 11.58
N SER A 57 -15.22 3.63 10.34
CA SER A 57 -16.52 3.32 9.74
C SER A 57 -16.54 1.98 9.01
N LEU A 58 -15.39 1.38 8.74
CA LEU A 58 -15.30 0.08 8.07
C LEU A 58 -15.61 -1.08 9.00
N GLU A 59 -15.16 -1.01 10.24
CA GLU A 59 -15.32 -2.08 11.22
C GLU A 59 -16.78 -2.50 11.44
N PRO A 60 -17.74 -1.59 11.71
CA PRO A 60 -19.15 -1.97 11.86
C PRO A 60 -19.75 -2.50 10.56
N ARG A 61 -19.33 -1.99 9.39
CA ARG A 61 -19.77 -2.47 8.07
C ARG A 61 -19.35 -3.92 7.83
N LEU A 62 -18.10 -4.26 8.12
CA LEU A 62 -17.59 -5.62 7.95
C LEU A 62 -18.13 -6.58 8.99
N LYS A 63 -18.36 -6.13 10.22
CA LYS A 63 -18.98 -6.93 11.27
C LYS A 63 -20.39 -7.41 10.87
N ALA A 64 -21.16 -6.61 10.17
CA ALA A 64 -22.46 -7.00 9.64
C ALA A 64 -22.38 -8.15 8.62
N LEU A 65 -21.21 -8.33 7.98
CA LEU A 65 -20.92 -9.44 7.06
C LEU A 65 -20.23 -10.63 7.74
N GLY A 66 -20.03 -10.59 9.06
CA GLY A 66 -19.32 -11.64 9.82
C GLY A 66 -17.78 -11.55 9.70
N TRP A 67 -17.26 -10.36 9.40
CA TRP A 67 -15.84 -10.10 9.24
C TRP A 67 -15.32 -9.06 10.23
N SER A 68 -14.04 -9.21 10.61
CA SER A 68 -13.25 -8.17 11.26
C SER A 68 -12.14 -7.68 10.34
N VAL A 69 -11.52 -6.56 10.69
CA VAL A 69 -10.41 -6.00 9.93
C VAL A 69 -9.13 -5.96 10.75
N LYS A 70 -8.01 -6.34 10.11
CA LYS A 70 -6.67 -6.14 10.66
C LYS A 70 -5.93 -5.14 9.79
N TRP A 71 -5.62 -3.98 10.36
CA TRP A 71 -4.86 -2.93 9.71
C TRP A 71 -3.35 -3.10 9.92
N THR A 72 -2.56 -2.89 8.87
CA THR A 72 -1.09 -2.88 8.93
C THR A 72 -0.56 -1.68 8.17
N GLU A 73 0.28 -0.86 8.83
CA GLU A 73 0.93 0.30 8.21
C GLU A 73 2.18 -0.13 7.46
N PHE A 74 2.38 0.46 6.27
CA PHE A 74 3.57 0.28 5.44
C PHE A 74 4.19 1.65 5.11
N SER A 75 5.51 1.69 5.04
CA SER A 75 6.25 2.91 4.73
C SER A 75 6.15 3.30 3.25
N ALA A 76 5.89 2.33 2.35
CA ALA A 76 5.82 2.54 0.91
C ALA A 76 5.08 1.39 0.20
N GLY A 77 4.59 1.65 -1.02
CA GLY A 77 3.85 0.71 -1.84
C GLY A 77 4.55 -0.61 -2.18
N PRO A 78 5.85 -0.62 -2.53
CA PRO A 78 6.55 -1.87 -2.80
C PRO A 78 6.51 -2.87 -1.65
N ALA A 79 6.72 -2.41 -0.41
CA ALA A 79 6.65 -3.27 0.78
C ALA A 79 5.23 -3.78 1.06
N LEU A 80 4.20 -2.97 0.78
CA LEU A 80 2.80 -3.37 0.90
C LEU A 80 2.47 -4.48 -0.10
N LEU A 81 2.88 -4.33 -1.36
CA LEU A 81 2.60 -5.35 -2.39
C LEU A 81 3.39 -6.64 -2.20
N GLU A 82 4.58 -6.57 -1.61
CA GLU A 82 5.29 -7.78 -1.18
C GLU A 82 4.50 -8.54 -0.09
N ALA A 83 3.87 -7.82 0.85
CA ALA A 83 3.01 -8.45 1.84
C ALA A 83 1.74 -9.10 1.22
N ILE A 84 1.19 -8.54 0.13
CA ILE A 84 0.13 -9.20 -0.66
C ILE A 84 0.70 -10.44 -1.37
N ASN A 85 1.88 -10.33 -1.98
CA ASN A 85 2.54 -11.41 -2.71
C ASN A 85 2.74 -12.66 -1.84
N VAL A 86 3.21 -12.49 -0.61
CA VAL A 86 3.43 -13.61 0.33
C VAL A 86 2.15 -14.01 1.11
N GLY A 87 0.99 -13.45 0.76
CA GLY A 87 -0.28 -13.79 1.38
C GLY A 87 -0.46 -13.25 2.80
N ALA A 88 0.32 -12.24 3.21
CA ALA A 88 0.18 -11.58 4.52
C ALA A 88 -0.89 -10.48 4.53
N LEU A 89 -1.29 -9.98 3.37
CA LEU A 89 -2.37 -9.01 3.18
C LEU A 89 -3.37 -9.48 2.12
N ASP A 90 -4.59 -8.95 2.21
CA ASP A 90 -5.68 -9.22 1.29
C ASP A 90 -6.00 -8.02 0.40
N PHE A 91 -5.85 -6.80 0.94
CA PHE A 91 -6.23 -5.55 0.28
C PHE A 91 -5.29 -4.40 0.68
N GLY A 92 -5.12 -3.42 -0.21
CA GLY A 92 -4.32 -2.23 0.08
C GLY A 92 -4.33 -1.21 -1.06
N ASN A 93 -3.60 -0.11 -0.87
CA ASN A 93 -3.44 0.90 -1.91
C ASN A 93 -1.97 1.25 -2.14
N THR A 94 -1.64 1.55 -3.39
CA THR A 94 -0.32 2.06 -3.77
C THR A 94 -0.46 3.07 -4.91
N GLY A 95 0.62 3.80 -5.21
CA GLY A 95 0.73 4.53 -6.46
C GLY A 95 0.87 3.63 -7.69
N GLU A 96 1.12 4.22 -8.84
CA GLU A 96 1.07 3.56 -10.15
C GLU A 96 2.23 2.59 -10.43
N ALA A 97 3.43 2.83 -9.90
CA ALA A 97 4.59 2.03 -10.24
C ALA A 97 4.72 0.70 -9.45
N PRO A 98 4.43 0.62 -8.14
CA PRO A 98 4.58 -0.62 -7.37
C PRO A 98 3.87 -1.84 -7.97
N PRO A 99 2.63 -1.75 -8.53
CA PRO A 99 1.96 -2.89 -9.13
C PRO A 99 2.72 -3.50 -10.31
N ILE A 100 3.43 -2.68 -11.08
CA ILE A 100 4.24 -3.14 -12.22
C ILE A 100 5.38 -4.04 -11.74
N PHE A 101 6.09 -3.63 -10.70
CA PHE A 101 7.16 -4.45 -10.10
C PHE A 101 6.60 -5.74 -9.49
N ALA A 102 5.48 -5.66 -8.78
CA ALA A 102 4.83 -6.83 -8.18
C ALA A 102 4.38 -7.83 -9.25
N GLN A 103 3.73 -7.36 -10.32
CA GLN A 103 3.30 -8.22 -11.43
C GLN A 103 4.51 -8.82 -12.18
N ALA A 104 5.59 -8.06 -12.41
CA ALA A 104 6.82 -8.57 -13.00
C ALA A 104 7.48 -9.64 -12.13
N ALA A 105 7.35 -9.56 -10.80
CA ALA A 105 7.76 -10.59 -9.86
C ALA A 105 6.81 -11.80 -9.77
N GLY A 106 5.65 -11.75 -10.42
CA GLY A 106 4.65 -12.83 -10.42
C GLY A 106 3.66 -12.79 -9.26
N ALA A 107 3.55 -11.65 -8.56
CA ALA A 107 2.60 -11.50 -7.47
C ALA A 107 1.14 -11.67 -7.96
N PRO A 108 0.29 -12.44 -7.25
CA PRO A 108 -1.10 -12.67 -7.64
C PRO A 108 -2.00 -11.51 -7.20
N ILE A 109 -1.72 -10.31 -7.74
CA ILE A 109 -2.48 -9.09 -7.46
C ILE A 109 -3.60 -8.86 -8.48
N ARG A 110 -4.61 -8.12 -8.07
CA ARG A 110 -5.69 -7.60 -8.92
C ARG A 110 -5.91 -6.12 -8.65
N TYR A 111 -6.01 -5.33 -9.74
CA TYR A 111 -6.48 -3.96 -9.68
C TYR A 111 -7.99 -3.96 -9.41
N VAL A 112 -8.43 -3.22 -8.41
CA VAL A 112 -9.84 -3.18 -7.98
C VAL A 112 -10.49 -1.85 -8.36
N ALA A 113 -9.79 -0.74 -8.08
CA ALA A 113 -10.24 0.61 -8.38
C ALA A 113 -9.03 1.56 -8.44
N TYR A 114 -9.26 2.78 -8.92
CA TYR A 114 -8.23 3.82 -8.95
C TYR A 114 -8.78 5.19 -8.55
N GLU A 115 -7.87 6.09 -8.14
CA GLU A 115 -8.13 7.52 -7.98
C GLU A 115 -7.61 8.27 -9.22
N PRO A 116 -8.27 9.36 -9.66
CA PRO A 116 -7.84 10.16 -10.79
C PRO A 116 -6.40 10.67 -10.67
N PRO A 117 -5.79 11.23 -11.75
CA PRO A 117 -4.44 11.76 -11.70
C PRO A 117 -4.23 12.83 -10.62
N ALA A 118 -3.14 12.71 -9.87
CA ALA A 118 -2.72 13.66 -8.83
C ALA A 118 -1.24 14.06 -9.00
N PRO A 119 -0.84 14.63 -10.15
CA PRO A 119 0.58 14.84 -10.50
C PRO A 119 1.33 15.74 -9.51
N LYS A 120 0.66 16.65 -8.81
CA LYS A 120 1.28 17.53 -7.81
C LYS A 120 1.53 16.87 -6.46
N GLY A 121 1.02 15.66 -6.25
CA GLY A 121 1.20 14.88 -5.02
C GLY A 121 2.55 14.20 -4.90
N GLU A 122 3.47 14.43 -5.83
CA GLU A 122 4.85 13.95 -5.78
C GLU A 122 5.78 14.95 -6.47
N ALA A 123 7.03 15.03 -6.02
CA ALA A 123 7.98 16.01 -6.53
C ALA A 123 9.45 15.58 -6.38
N ILE A 124 10.30 16.21 -7.18
CA ILE A 124 11.75 16.27 -7.02
C ILE A 124 12.05 17.49 -6.16
N LEU A 125 12.61 17.27 -4.98
CA LEU A 125 12.96 18.32 -4.02
C LEU A 125 14.47 18.56 -4.03
N VAL A 126 14.86 19.82 -3.87
CA VAL A 126 16.24 20.23 -3.60
C VAL A 126 16.28 21.06 -2.30
N PRO A 127 17.44 21.12 -1.61
CA PRO A 127 17.57 21.93 -0.40
C PRO A 127 17.29 23.42 -0.66
N LYS A 128 16.82 24.14 0.36
CA LYS A 128 16.71 25.60 0.33
C LYS A 128 18.02 26.22 -0.12
N GLY A 129 17.95 27.11 -1.10
CA GLY A 129 19.15 27.80 -1.63
C GLY A 129 20.07 26.93 -2.51
N SER A 130 19.64 25.70 -2.88
CA SER A 130 20.39 24.85 -3.80
C SER A 130 20.77 25.60 -5.09
N SER A 131 21.97 25.32 -5.61
CA SER A 131 22.41 25.80 -6.93
C SER A 131 21.67 25.08 -8.08
N ILE A 132 21.08 23.91 -7.83
CA ILE A 132 20.31 23.14 -8.81
C ILE A 132 18.98 23.86 -9.05
N LYS A 133 18.75 24.33 -10.28
CA LYS A 133 17.55 25.11 -10.66
C LYS A 133 16.70 24.42 -11.72
N SER A 134 17.18 23.31 -12.30
CA SER A 134 16.49 22.52 -13.32
C SER A 134 16.79 21.04 -13.18
N VAL A 135 15.91 20.20 -13.72
CA VAL A 135 16.12 18.74 -13.78
C VAL A 135 17.37 18.36 -14.57
N ALA A 136 17.74 19.18 -15.59
CA ALA A 136 18.96 18.96 -16.37
C ALA A 136 20.26 19.03 -15.51
N GLU A 137 20.23 19.81 -14.43
CA GLU A 137 21.38 19.97 -13.51
C GLU A 137 21.50 18.82 -12.48
N LEU A 138 20.59 17.86 -12.52
CA LEU A 138 20.73 16.60 -11.76
C LEU A 138 21.82 15.69 -12.33
N LYS A 139 22.35 15.96 -13.52
CA LYS A 139 23.45 15.19 -14.09
C LYS A 139 24.65 15.17 -13.14
N GLY A 140 25.17 13.95 -12.84
CA GLY A 140 26.26 13.72 -11.89
C GLY A 140 25.84 13.82 -10.40
N LYS A 141 24.56 14.06 -10.09
CA LYS A 141 24.07 14.27 -8.71
C LYS A 141 23.59 12.97 -8.07
N LYS A 142 23.60 12.95 -6.74
CA LYS A 142 23.01 11.89 -5.92
C LYS A 142 21.55 12.22 -5.66
N VAL A 143 20.65 11.36 -6.13
CA VAL A 143 19.19 11.56 -6.01
C VAL A 143 18.59 10.47 -5.16
N ALA A 144 18.07 10.82 -3.98
CA ALA A 144 17.40 9.87 -3.10
C ALA A 144 15.95 9.60 -3.57
N LEU A 145 15.54 8.35 -3.53
CA LEU A 145 14.17 7.93 -3.84
C LEU A 145 13.88 6.54 -3.29
N ASN A 146 12.60 6.16 -3.22
CA ASN A 146 12.21 4.79 -2.92
C ASN A 146 12.12 3.97 -4.22
N LYS A 147 12.91 2.90 -4.33
CA LYS A 147 12.97 2.04 -5.52
C LYS A 147 11.63 1.38 -5.79
N GLY A 148 11.17 1.45 -7.03
CA GLY A 148 9.93 0.79 -7.46
C GLY A 148 8.64 1.49 -7.02
N SER A 149 8.73 2.66 -6.39
CA SER A 149 7.58 3.52 -6.11
C SER A 149 7.26 4.48 -7.27
N ASN A 150 6.12 5.20 -7.21
CA ASN A 150 5.77 6.15 -8.27
C ASN A 150 6.80 7.27 -8.45
N VAL A 151 7.47 7.73 -7.40
CA VAL A 151 8.54 8.73 -7.56
C VAL A 151 9.76 8.19 -8.33
N HIS A 152 9.91 6.88 -8.45
CA HIS A 152 10.90 6.30 -9.36
C HIS A 152 10.50 6.55 -10.82
N TYR A 153 9.21 6.43 -11.14
CA TYR A 153 8.67 6.73 -12.46
C TYR A 153 8.72 8.23 -12.75
N LEU A 154 8.32 9.08 -11.79
CA LEU A 154 8.47 10.53 -11.92
C LEU A 154 9.92 10.92 -12.26
N LEU A 155 10.91 10.40 -11.52
CA LEU A 155 12.33 10.71 -11.77
C LEU A 155 12.74 10.30 -13.18
N VAL A 156 12.41 9.08 -13.61
CA VAL A 156 12.72 8.59 -14.97
C VAL A 156 12.14 9.52 -16.04
N LYS A 157 10.86 9.85 -15.93
CA LYS A 157 10.17 10.68 -16.92
C LYS A 157 10.63 12.14 -16.89
N ALA A 158 10.94 12.69 -15.72
CA ALA A 158 11.47 14.05 -15.60
C ALA A 158 12.87 14.16 -16.22
N LEU A 159 13.75 13.17 -16.01
CA LEU A 159 15.07 13.10 -16.63
C LEU A 159 14.96 12.95 -18.16
N GLU A 160 14.07 12.07 -18.64
CA GLU A 160 13.81 11.91 -20.08
C GLU A 160 13.39 13.23 -20.73
N LYS A 161 12.43 13.94 -20.12
CA LYS A 161 11.96 15.26 -20.57
C LYS A 161 13.06 16.32 -20.58
N ALA A 162 14.03 16.21 -19.66
CA ALA A 162 15.20 17.09 -19.59
C ALA A 162 16.39 16.64 -20.46
N ASN A 163 16.24 15.58 -21.27
CA ASN A 163 17.31 14.96 -22.07
C ASN A 163 18.52 14.50 -21.21
N VAL A 164 18.28 14.05 -19.98
CA VAL A 164 19.29 13.44 -19.09
C VAL A 164 19.04 11.94 -19.04
N LYS A 165 20.08 11.13 -19.25
CA LYS A 165 19.94 9.67 -19.11
C LYS A 165 19.85 9.30 -17.63
N TYR A 166 19.06 8.27 -17.31
CA TYR A 166 19.00 7.74 -15.95
C TYR A 166 20.37 7.31 -15.41
N SER A 167 21.26 6.83 -16.30
CA SER A 167 22.66 6.50 -15.98
C SER A 167 23.55 7.71 -15.68
N ASP A 168 23.11 8.92 -16.00
CA ASP A 168 23.89 10.16 -15.75
C ASP A 168 23.72 10.68 -14.32
N ILE A 169 22.83 10.08 -13.51
CA ILE A 169 22.66 10.39 -12.08
C ILE A 169 23.13 9.22 -11.21
N THR A 170 23.28 9.46 -9.92
CA THR A 170 23.52 8.41 -8.92
C THR A 170 22.24 8.22 -8.08
N PRO A 171 21.37 7.26 -8.40
CA PRO A 171 20.18 7.00 -7.59
C PRO A 171 20.58 6.38 -6.24
N VAL A 172 20.04 6.92 -5.15
CA VAL A 172 20.24 6.43 -3.78
C VAL A 172 18.90 5.89 -3.27
N PHE A 173 18.80 4.57 -3.21
CA PHE A 173 17.55 3.91 -2.84
C PHE A 173 17.39 3.82 -1.32
N LEU A 174 16.43 4.58 -0.78
CA LEU A 174 16.18 4.70 0.64
C LEU A 174 14.67 4.64 0.93
N ALA A 175 14.30 4.19 2.14
CA ALA A 175 12.96 4.39 2.66
C ALA A 175 12.70 5.89 2.92
N PRO A 176 11.43 6.37 2.91
CA PRO A 176 11.14 7.79 3.02
C PRO A 176 11.79 8.50 4.22
N ALA A 177 11.80 7.88 5.40
CA ALA A 177 12.40 8.46 6.61
C ALA A 177 13.93 8.58 6.49
N ASP A 178 14.60 7.55 5.96
CA ASP A 178 16.05 7.53 5.76
C ASP A 178 16.46 8.51 4.65
N ALA A 179 15.65 8.60 3.57
CA ALA A 179 15.85 9.56 2.48
C ALA A 179 15.75 11.00 3.00
N ARG A 180 14.75 11.29 3.84
CA ARG A 180 14.61 12.58 4.51
C ARG A 180 15.87 12.92 5.32
N ALA A 181 16.30 11.99 6.18
CA ALA A 181 17.48 12.20 6.99
C ALA A 181 18.77 12.40 6.16
N ALA A 182 18.92 11.66 5.04
CA ALA A 182 20.03 11.84 4.11
C ALA A 182 20.00 13.21 3.40
N PHE A 183 18.80 13.64 3.00
CA PHE A 183 18.58 14.94 2.36
C PHE A 183 18.88 16.11 3.32
N GLU A 184 18.37 16.07 4.54
CA GLU A 184 18.61 17.09 5.57
C GLU A 184 20.09 17.25 5.93
N ARG A 185 20.86 16.17 5.90
CA ARG A 185 22.30 16.18 6.16
C ARG A 185 23.17 16.55 4.94
N GLY A 186 22.55 16.77 3.77
CA GLY A 186 23.27 17.03 2.53
C GLY A 186 24.04 15.82 2.00
N ALA A 187 23.69 14.59 2.39
CA ALA A 187 24.30 13.36 1.88
C ALA A 187 23.83 13.02 0.46
N VAL A 188 22.73 13.61 0.02
CA VAL A 188 22.17 13.58 -1.33
C VAL A 188 21.84 14.98 -1.80
N ASP A 189 21.89 15.21 -3.11
CA ASP A 189 21.68 16.52 -3.74
C ASP A 189 20.19 16.83 -3.97
N ALA A 190 19.39 15.79 -4.17
CA ALA A 190 17.94 15.88 -4.39
C ALA A 190 17.22 14.70 -3.76
N TRP A 191 15.93 14.88 -3.49
CA TRP A 191 15.04 13.85 -2.96
C TRP A 191 13.74 13.81 -3.74
N VAL A 192 13.39 12.66 -4.29
CA VAL A 192 12.10 12.46 -4.98
C VAL A 192 11.15 11.76 -4.03
N ILE A 193 10.02 12.43 -3.74
CA ILE A 193 9.11 12.00 -2.68
C ILE A 193 7.67 12.43 -2.99
N TRP A 194 6.72 11.78 -2.33
CA TRP A 194 5.28 12.05 -2.38
C TRP A 194 4.76 12.66 -1.08
N ASP A 195 3.53 13.19 -1.14
CA ASP A 195 2.82 13.68 0.04
C ASP A 195 2.44 12.55 1.03
N PRO A 196 2.40 12.79 2.33
CA PRO A 196 2.59 14.09 2.98
C PRO A 196 4.06 14.42 3.29
N PHE A 197 5.02 13.57 2.90
CA PHE A 197 6.45 13.82 3.15
C PHE A 197 6.95 15.04 2.39
N GLN A 198 6.44 15.27 1.16
CA GLN A 198 6.73 16.45 0.36
C GLN A 198 6.31 17.72 1.11
N ALA A 199 5.05 17.85 1.49
CA ALA A 199 4.54 19.01 2.22
C ALA A 199 5.25 19.21 3.57
N ALA A 200 5.60 18.11 4.25
CA ALA A 200 6.36 18.16 5.49
C ALA A 200 7.79 18.69 5.29
N ALA A 201 8.45 18.34 4.19
CA ALA A 201 9.78 18.86 3.87
C ALA A 201 9.73 20.34 3.48
N GLU A 202 8.74 20.73 2.67
CA GLU A 202 8.52 22.15 2.31
C GLU A 202 8.30 23.01 3.58
N ALA A 203 7.49 22.53 4.53
CA ALA A 203 7.16 23.28 5.74
C ALA A 203 8.29 23.29 6.79
N ALA A 204 8.99 22.17 6.99
CA ALA A 204 9.93 22.02 8.10
C ALA A 204 11.36 22.46 7.76
N ILE A 205 11.79 22.26 6.52
CA ILE A 205 13.18 22.53 6.09
C ILE A 205 13.24 23.43 4.84
N GLU A 206 12.10 24.01 4.46
CA GLU A 206 11.98 24.92 3.32
C GLU A 206 12.54 24.30 2.02
N ALA A 207 12.35 22.98 1.86
CA ALA A 207 12.76 22.31 0.63
C ALA A 207 12.07 22.94 -0.58
N THR A 208 12.81 23.09 -1.67
CA THR A 208 12.31 23.70 -2.90
C THR A 208 11.87 22.62 -3.86
N VAL A 209 10.67 22.74 -4.42
CA VAL A 209 10.21 21.88 -5.52
C VAL A 209 10.95 22.27 -6.79
N LEU A 210 11.76 21.34 -7.31
CA LEU A 210 12.47 21.48 -8.59
C LEU A 210 11.54 21.15 -9.77
N ALA A 211 10.77 20.09 -9.63
CA ALA A 211 9.73 19.66 -10.56
C ALA A 211 8.72 18.78 -9.82
N ASP A 212 7.44 18.81 -10.23
CA ASP A 212 6.41 17.85 -9.84
C ASP A 212 5.98 16.97 -11.03
N GLY A 213 4.95 16.17 -10.87
CA GLY A 213 4.43 15.30 -11.92
C GLY A 213 3.66 16.02 -13.04
N THR A 214 3.41 17.33 -12.92
CA THR A 214 2.60 18.08 -13.90
C THR A 214 3.21 17.95 -15.31
N ASP A 215 2.37 17.61 -16.29
CA ASP A 215 2.76 17.37 -17.69
C ASP A 215 3.87 16.30 -17.88
N THR A 216 4.07 15.45 -16.90
CA THR A 216 5.14 14.45 -16.88
C THR A 216 4.64 13.05 -16.56
N VAL A 217 3.87 12.88 -15.47
CA VAL A 217 3.27 11.61 -15.04
C VAL A 217 1.87 11.84 -14.47
N SER A 218 1.03 10.83 -14.50
CA SER A 218 -0.33 10.90 -13.96
C SER A 218 -0.37 10.80 -12.44
N ASN A 219 0.53 10.04 -11.84
CA ASN A 219 0.54 9.74 -10.40
C ASN A 219 -0.82 9.21 -9.92
N TYR A 220 -1.31 8.15 -10.56
CA TYR A 220 -2.50 7.43 -10.12
C TYR A 220 -2.29 6.76 -8.77
N GLN A 221 -3.37 6.63 -8.00
CA GLN A 221 -3.42 5.74 -6.85
C GLN A 221 -4.34 4.56 -7.20
N PHE A 222 -3.88 3.34 -6.91
CA PHE A 222 -4.62 2.11 -7.15
C PHE A 222 -4.98 1.42 -5.86
N TYR A 223 -6.20 0.89 -5.80
CA TYR A 223 -6.62 -0.11 -4.83
C TYR A 223 -6.38 -1.49 -5.41
N LEU A 224 -5.68 -2.32 -4.66
CA LEU A 224 -5.26 -3.65 -5.09
C LEU A 224 -5.70 -4.69 -4.08
N SER A 225 -5.98 -5.86 -4.58
CA SER A 225 -6.34 -7.03 -3.78
C SER A 225 -5.47 -8.22 -4.16
N SER A 226 -5.30 -9.17 -3.23
CA SER A 226 -4.88 -10.49 -3.64
C SER A 226 -5.97 -11.14 -4.51
N GLN A 227 -5.57 -11.86 -5.55
CA GLN A 227 -6.51 -12.56 -6.42
C GLN A 227 -7.42 -13.49 -5.61
N LYS A 228 -6.83 -14.27 -4.70
CA LYS A 228 -7.55 -15.22 -3.84
C LYS A 228 -8.67 -14.56 -3.04
N PHE A 229 -8.39 -13.43 -2.41
CA PHE A 229 -9.39 -12.74 -1.60
C PHE A 229 -10.53 -12.18 -2.47
N LEU A 230 -10.20 -11.55 -3.60
CA LEU A 230 -11.21 -10.97 -4.49
C LEU A 230 -12.15 -12.04 -5.08
N GLU A 231 -11.62 -13.24 -5.39
CA GLU A 231 -12.41 -14.37 -5.91
C GLU A 231 -13.27 -15.03 -4.84
N SER A 232 -12.76 -15.17 -3.59
CA SER A 232 -13.47 -15.87 -2.52
C SER A 232 -14.51 -15.01 -1.83
N ASP A 233 -14.27 -13.72 -1.66
CA ASP A 233 -15.07 -12.84 -0.81
C ASP A 233 -15.33 -11.46 -1.47
N PRO A 234 -15.88 -11.41 -2.71
CA PRO A 234 -16.05 -10.15 -3.48
C PRO A 234 -16.94 -9.14 -2.75
N LYS A 235 -17.96 -9.58 -2.00
CA LYS A 235 -18.83 -8.70 -1.22
C LYS A 235 -18.09 -7.90 -0.14
N VAL A 236 -17.00 -8.46 0.39
CA VAL A 236 -16.17 -7.78 1.39
C VAL A 236 -15.32 -6.71 0.70
N ALA A 237 -14.79 -7.01 -0.49
CA ALA A 237 -14.09 -6.02 -1.30
C ALA A 237 -15.01 -4.86 -1.71
N ASP A 238 -16.26 -5.14 -2.10
CA ASP A 238 -17.27 -4.13 -2.40
C ASP A 238 -17.56 -3.24 -1.18
N ALA A 239 -17.73 -3.83 0.00
CA ALA A 239 -17.96 -3.09 1.24
C ALA A 239 -16.79 -2.17 1.61
N ILE A 240 -15.54 -2.61 1.35
CA ILE A 240 -14.35 -1.76 1.51
C ILE A 240 -14.40 -0.58 0.53
N LEU A 241 -14.71 -0.83 -0.76
CA LEU A 241 -14.81 0.22 -1.77
C LEU A 241 -15.92 1.23 -1.48
N GLU A 242 -17.06 0.80 -0.96
CA GLU A 242 -18.12 1.69 -0.51
C GLU A 242 -17.64 2.60 0.63
N GLY A 243 -17.01 2.03 1.66
CA GLY A 243 -16.42 2.82 2.75
C GLY A 243 -15.35 3.81 2.26
N LEU A 244 -14.55 3.41 1.27
CA LEU A 244 -13.56 4.29 0.64
C LEU A 244 -14.23 5.45 -0.12
N ARG A 245 -15.30 5.21 -0.87
CA ARG A 245 -16.04 6.29 -1.57
C ARG A 245 -16.65 7.28 -0.58
N GLU A 246 -17.22 6.81 0.52
CA GLU A 246 -17.77 7.69 1.57
C GLU A 246 -16.72 8.63 2.18
N VAL A 247 -15.52 8.11 2.49
CA VAL A 247 -14.46 8.96 3.04
C VAL A 247 -13.82 9.84 1.97
N ASP A 248 -13.80 9.43 0.72
CA ASP A 248 -13.35 10.23 -0.41
C ASP A 248 -14.27 11.42 -0.66
N ASP A 249 -15.60 11.20 -0.68
CA ASP A 249 -16.60 12.24 -0.82
C ASP A 249 -16.53 13.26 0.34
N TRP A 250 -16.35 12.78 1.56
CA TRP A 250 -16.13 13.66 2.71
C TRP A 250 -14.83 14.47 2.55
N ALA A 251 -13.73 13.82 2.19
CA ALA A 251 -12.43 14.49 2.02
C ALA A 251 -12.44 15.56 0.93
N LYS A 252 -13.24 15.36 -0.12
CA LYS A 252 -13.44 16.34 -1.18
C LYS A 252 -14.15 17.61 -0.68
N THR A 253 -15.03 17.48 0.30
CA THR A 253 -15.90 18.58 0.76
C THR A 253 -15.36 19.32 1.97
N ASP A 254 -14.54 18.67 2.82
CA ASP A 254 -14.03 19.25 4.07
C ASP A 254 -12.59 18.84 4.36
N ILE A 255 -11.66 19.41 3.58
CA ILE A 255 -10.22 19.14 3.70
C ILE A 255 -9.71 19.44 5.10
N LYS A 256 -10.22 20.51 5.77
CA LYS A 256 -9.77 20.89 7.10
C LYS A 256 -10.16 19.85 8.15
N ALA A 257 -11.42 19.44 8.18
CA ALA A 257 -11.86 18.39 9.11
C ALA A 257 -11.11 17.07 8.88
N VAL A 258 -10.81 16.73 7.63
CA VAL A 258 -10.00 15.55 7.29
C VAL A 258 -8.56 15.69 7.80
N ALA A 259 -7.94 16.85 7.64
CA ALA A 259 -6.60 17.13 8.15
C ALA A 259 -6.56 17.05 9.70
N GLU A 260 -7.56 17.59 10.38
CA GLU A 260 -7.73 17.49 11.84
C GLU A 260 -7.89 16.02 12.27
N GLN A 261 -8.69 15.23 11.56
CA GLN A 261 -8.90 13.80 11.84
C GLN A 261 -7.61 12.97 11.64
N LEU A 262 -6.81 13.30 10.62
CA LEU A 262 -5.60 12.55 10.29
C LEU A 262 -4.38 12.96 11.13
N SER A 263 -4.31 14.20 11.62
CA SER A 263 -3.15 14.77 12.30
C SER A 263 -2.61 13.89 13.44
N PRO A 264 -3.43 13.32 14.35
CA PRO A 264 -2.94 12.47 15.42
C PRO A 264 -2.34 11.14 14.90
N SER A 265 -2.90 10.54 13.85
CA SER A 265 -2.48 9.23 13.34
C SER A 265 -1.29 9.32 12.39
N VAL A 266 -1.20 10.39 11.59
CA VAL A 266 -0.10 10.63 10.65
C VAL A 266 1.10 11.28 11.34
N GLY A 267 0.85 12.03 12.43
CA GLY A 267 1.89 12.71 13.20
C GLY A 267 2.41 13.97 12.52
N LEU A 268 1.56 14.66 11.75
CA LEU A 268 1.89 15.92 11.06
C LEU A 268 0.90 17.03 11.43
N PRO A 269 1.35 18.31 11.45
CA PRO A 269 0.48 19.45 11.71
C PRO A 269 -0.65 19.58 10.70
N VAL A 270 -1.83 20.02 11.14
CA VAL A 270 -3.02 20.22 10.28
C VAL A 270 -2.71 21.06 9.04
N PRO A 271 -2.00 22.21 9.10
CA PRO A 271 -1.69 22.99 7.89
C PRO A 271 -0.87 22.20 6.84
N VAL A 272 0.04 21.35 7.29
CA VAL A 272 0.84 20.49 6.38
C VAL A 272 -0.04 19.46 5.69
N LEU A 273 -0.95 18.83 6.43
CA LEU A 273 -1.89 17.86 5.90
C LEU A 273 -2.89 18.51 4.94
N GLU A 274 -3.35 19.73 5.20
CA GLU A 274 -4.20 20.47 4.26
C GLU A 274 -3.52 20.69 2.91
N VAL A 275 -2.22 21.02 2.90
CA VAL A 275 -1.44 21.15 1.67
C VAL A 275 -1.41 19.82 0.91
N ALA A 276 -1.07 18.73 1.59
CA ALA A 276 -1.03 17.39 1.01
C ALA A 276 -2.39 16.96 0.46
N LEU A 277 -3.48 17.18 1.21
CA LEU A 277 -4.84 16.82 0.81
C LEU A 277 -5.32 17.63 -0.41
N LYS A 278 -4.94 18.90 -0.54
CA LYS A 278 -5.24 19.74 -1.72
C LYS A 278 -4.55 19.27 -3.00
N ARG A 279 -3.49 18.48 -2.89
CA ARG A 279 -2.77 17.88 -4.02
C ARG A 279 -3.30 16.49 -4.40
N GLN A 280 -4.13 15.88 -3.56
CA GLN A 280 -4.80 14.60 -3.88
C GLN A 280 -5.88 14.79 -4.94
N ALA A 281 -6.16 13.71 -5.67
CA ALA A 281 -7.35 13.60 -6.48
C ALA A 281 -8.49 12.92 -5.70
N TYR A 282 -9.71 13.18 -6.11
CA TYR A 282 -10.94 12.67 -5.51
C TYR A 282 -11.84 12.05 -6.59
N GLY A 283 -12.64 11.07 -6.20
CA GLY A 283 -13.54 10.34 -7.10
C GLY A 283 -12.98 8.97 -7.47
N ILE A 284 -13.15 7.97 -6.57
CA ILE A 284 -12.72 6.59 -6.81
C ILE A 284 -13.52 5.97 -7.95
N LYS A 285 -12.82 5.43 -8.95
CA LYS A 285 -13.36 4.90 -10.20
C LYS A 285 -13.04 3.42 -10.37
N PRO A 286 -13.90 2.66 -11.08
CA PRO A 286 -13.57 1.33 -11.56
C PRO A 286 -12.43 1.43 -12.58
N ILE A 287 -11.61 0.37 -12.68
CA ILE A 287 -10.52 0.29 -13.66
C ILE A 287 -11.08 0.37 -15.08
N ASP A 288 -10.55 1.26 -15.90
CA ASP A 288 -10.94 1.45 -17.27
C ASP A 288 -9.80 1.18 -18.27
N ARG A 289 -10.12 1.13 -19.56
CA ARG A 289 -9.14 0.79 -20.62
C ARG A 289 -8.05 1.84 -20.76
N LYS A 290 -8.35 3.12 -20.53
CA LYS A 290 -7.37 4.21 -20.61
C LYS A 290 -6.30 4.05 -19.55
N VAL A 291 -6.72 3.82 -18.31
CA VAL A 291 -5.80 3.63 -17.18
C VAL A 291 -4.92 2.39 -17.37
N ILE A 292 -5.47 1.29 -17.88
CA ILE A 292 -4.69 0.10 -18.22
C ILE A 292 -3.64 0.42 -19.28
N ALA A 293 -3.98 1.17 -20.33
CA ALA A 293 -3.03 1.53 -21.38
C ALA A 293 -1.91 2.43 -20.85
N GLU A 294 -2.21 3.39 -19.98
CA GLU A 294 -1.19 4.23 -19.33
C GLU A 294 -0.28 3.40 -18.41
N GLN A 295 -0.85 2.47 -17.63
CA GLN A 295 -0.07 1.52 -16.81
C GLN A 295 0.83 0.62 -17.67
N GLN A 296 0.37 0.21 -18.86
CA GLN A 296 1.20 -0.56 -19.78
C GLN A 296 2.41 0.27 -20.27
N GLN A 297 2.21 1.56 -20.62
CA GLN A 297 3.31 2.45 -21.00
C GLN A 297 4.35 2.59 -19.88
N LEU A 298 3.91 2.65 -18.63
CA LEU A 298 4.80 2.66 -17.46
C LEU A 298 5.60 1.35 -17.39
N ALA A 299 4.96 0.20 -17.57
CA ALA A 299 5.62 -1.11 -17.59
C ALA A 299 6.67 -1.20 -18.71
N ASP A 300 6.32 -0.74 -19.91
CA ASP A 300 7.21 -0.75 -21.07
C ASP A 300 8.43 0.17 -20.85
N THR A 301 8.23 1.34 -20.22
CA THR A 301 9.30 2.24 -19.82
C THR A 301 10.29 1.56 -18.87
N PHE A 302 9.80 0.88 -17.84
CA PHE A 302 10.66 0.18 -16.88
C PHE A 302 11.37 -1.03 -17.48
N LEU A 303 10.70 -1.73 -18.41
CA LEU A 303 11.34 -2.81 -19.15
C LEU A 303 12.50 -2.29 -20.02
N ALA A 304 12.27 -1.21 -20.79
CA ALA A 304 13.29 -0.61 -21.66
C ALA A 304 14.53 -0.13 -20.88
N LEU A 305 14.35 0.27 -19.62
CA LEU A 305 15.44 0.67 -18.72
C LEU A 305 16.06 -0.52 -17.94
N GLY A 306 15.57 -1.74 -18.15
CA GLY A 306 16.02 -2.92 -17.39
C GLY A 306 15.69 -2.87 -15.90
N LEU A 307 14.69 -2.06 -15.50
CA LEU A 307 14.26 -1.93 -14.11
C LEU A 307 13.31 -3.06 -13.69
N ILE A 308 12.62 -3.68 -14.64
CA ILE A 308 11.89 -4.95 -14.45
C ILE A 308 12.52 -6.03 -15.35
N PRO A 309 12.51 -7.31 -14.90
CA PRO A 309 13.27 -8.39 -15.57
C PRO A 309 12.59 -8.95 -16.82
N LYS A 310 11.30 -8.71 -17.03
CA LYS A 310 10.50 -9.27 -18.13
C LYS A 310 9.32 -8.36 -18.47
N ALA A 311 8.84 -8.50 -19.71
CA ALA A 311 7.59 -7.88 -20.14
C ALA A 311 6.40 -8.45 -19.36
N ILE A 312 5.42 -7.61 -19.10
CA ILE A 312 4.14 -7.97 -18.48
C ILE A 312 2.99 -7.38 -19.30
N ALA A 313 1.85 -8.04 -19.26
CA ALA A 313 0.58 -7.49 -19.74
C ALA A 313 -0.21 -6.99 -18.51
N VAL A 314 -0.35 -5.69 -18.36
CA VAL A 314 -1.05 -5.09 -17.19
C VAL A 314 -2.51 -5.57 -17.16
N ALA A 315 -3.12 -5.78 -18.31
CA ALA A 315 -4.49 -6.28 -18.43
C ALA A 315 -4.72 -7.62 -17.70
N ASP A 316 -3.70 -8.48 -17.57
CA ASP A 316 -3.82 -9.77 -16.88
C ASP A 316 -4.14 -9.59 -15.38
N ALA A 317 -3.74 -8.47 -14.78
CA ALA A 317 -4.03 -8.15 -13.39
C ALA A 317 -5.27 -7.24 -13.23
N ALA A 318 -5.78 -6.66 -14.30
CA ALA A 318 -6.88 -5.70 -14.25
C ALA A 318 -8.28 -6.33 -14.36
N GLY A 319 -8.38 -7.61 -14.73
CA GLY A 319 -9.67 -8.25 -14.99
C GLY A 319 -10.40 -7.65 -16.21
N THR A 320 -11.73 -7.71 -16.22
CA THR A 320 -12.53 -7.07 -17.28
C THR A 320 -12.69 -5.59 -16.98
N PRO A 321 -12.07 -4.68 -17.75
CA PRO A 321 -12.17 -3.26 -17.51
C PRO A 321 -13.57 -2.72 -17.81
N ALA A 322 -13.94 -1.66 -17.10
CA ALA A 322 -15.12 -0.88 -17.45
C ALA A 322 -14.98 -0.31 -18.88
N PRO A 323 -16.11 -0.13 -19.62
CA PRO A 323 -16.11 0.37 -20.98
C PRO A 323 -15.54 1.78 -21.12
#